data_653aa8c3523f6161523df5f6346b0725
#
_entry.id   653aa8c3523f6161523df5f6346b0725
#
_cell.length_a   1.000
_cell.length_b   1.000
_cell.length_c   1.000
_cell.angle_alpha   90.00
_cell.angle_beta   90.00
_cell.angle_gamma   90.00
#
_symmetry.space_group_name_H-M   'P 1'
#
loop_
_entity.id
_entity.type
_entity.pdbx_description
1 polymer ?
#
loop_
_entity_poly.entity_id
_entity_poly.type
_entity_poly.pdbx_seq_one_letter_code
_entity_poly.pdbx_strand_id
1 'polypeptide(L)'
;MKIAHVLKTLTGGWLAALCFACSPQMPDAYTESQDAPDIYPDYTDVTVPPNIAPLRFIVDEKADAYAARIKYPGGEWTTDEREVTPSVSQWRDMLASAKGGALDVEVFVEHDGQWTRRRPFKIHVAEEDID
;
A
#
# COMPACT_ATOMS: atom_id res chain seq x y z
N MET A 1 -4.38 -35.44 -34.39
CA MET A 1 -4.94 -34.15 -34.82
C MET A 1 -5.57 -33.38 -33.68
N LYS A 2 -6.40 -33.99 -32.87
CA LYS A 2 -7.06 -33.33 -31.73
C LYS A 2 -6.12 -32.97 -30.61
N ILE A 3 -5.03 -33.68 -30.46
CA ILE A 3 -4.01 -33.46 -29.42
C ILE A 3 -3.28 -32.13 -29.59
N ALA A 4 -3.06 -31.70 -30.84
CA ALA A 4 -2.36 -30.44 -31.12
C ALA A 4 -3.15 -29.20 -30.66
N HIS A 5 -4.45 -29.24 -30.67
CA HIS A 5 -5.29 -28.14 -30.21
C HIS A 5 -5.27 -27.99 -28.69
N VAL A 6 -5.20 -29.08 -27.95
CA VAL A 6 -5.13 -29.09 -26.51
C VAL A 6 -3.80 -28.48 -26.03
N LEU A 7 -2.70 -28.80 -26.71
CA LEU A 7 -1.38 -28.27 -26.37
C LEU A 7 -1.31 -26.75 -26.54
N LYS A 8 -1.93 -26.19 -27.55
CA LYS A 8 -1.97 -24.74 -27.76
C LYS A 8 -2.71 -24.01 -26.65
N THR A 9 -3.79 -24.59 -26.16
CA THR A 9 -4.58 -24.01 -25.08
C THR A 9 -3.80 -23.95 -23.76
N LEU A 10 -3.04 -25.00 -23.45
CA LEU A 10 -2.21 -25.05 -22.25
C LEU A 10 -1.10 -24.03 -22.27
N THR A 11 -0.50 -23.77 -23.44
CA THR A 11 0.58 -22.80 -23.57
C THR A 11 0.10 -21.37 -23.31
N GLY A 12 -1.10 -21.02 -23.75
CA GLY A 12 -1.69 -19.70 -23.51
C GLY A 12 -1.98 -19.42 -22.05
N GLY A 13 -2.42 -20.44 -21.30
CA GLY A 13 -2.69 -20.30 -19.87
C GLY A 13 -1.44 -20.02 -19.03
N TRP A 14 -0.31 -20.55 -19.44
CA TRP A 14 0.97 -20.35 -18.75
C TRP A 14 1.46 -18.90 -18.80
N LEU A 15 1.33 -18.25 -19.93
CA LEU A 15 1.77 -16.86 -20.10
C LEU A 15 0.96 -15.90 -19.22
N ALA A 16 -0.33 -16.14 -19.03
CA ALA A 16 -1.17 -15.31 -18.18
C ALA A 16 -0.77 -15.39 -16.70
N ALA A 17 -0.35 -16.56 -16.22
CA ALA A 17 0.06 -16.76 -14.83
C ALA A 17 1.32 -15.95 -14.44
N LEU A 18 2.24 -15.74 -15.38
CA LEU A 18 3.48 -15.01 -15.13
C LEU A 18 3.26 -13.52 -14.87
N CYS A 19 2.19 -12.93 -15.37
CA CYS A 19 1.90 -11.51 -15.20
C CYS A 19 1.49 -11.16 -13.77
N PHE A 20 0.98 -12.10 -12.98
CA PHE A 20 0.57 -11.86 -11.60
C PHE A 20 1.74 -11.80 -10.62
N ALA A 21 2.92 -12.29 -10.98
CA ALA A 21 4.09 -12.34 -10.11
C ALA A 21 4.70 -10.97 -9.84
N CYS A 22 4.32 -9.92 -10.58
CA CYS A 22 4.91 -8.59 -10.50
C CYS A 22 4.15 -7.62 -9.58
N SER A 23 3.00 -8.02 -9.03
CA SER A 23 2.17 -7.14 -8.18
C SER A 23 2.53 -7.31 -6.70
N PRO A 24 2.48 -6.22 -5.90
CA PRO A 24 2.64 -6.34 -4.45
C PRO A 24 1.60 -7.29 -3.86
N GLN A 25 2.04 -8.07 -2.88
CA GLN A 25 1.18 -9.05 -2.21
C GLN A 25 0.45 -8.41 -1.05
N MET A 26 -0.85 -8.17 -1.24
CA MET A 26 -1.72 -7.69 -0.16
C MET A 26 -2.44 -8.87 0.47
N PRO A 27 -2.64 -8.88 1.80
CA PRO A 27 -3.33 -9.99 2.46
C PRO A 27 -4.81 -10.04 2.08
N ASP A 28 -5.29 -11.23 1.71
CA ASP A 28 -6.71 -11.48 1.41
C ASP A 28 -7.53 -11.62 2.69
N ALA A 29 -6.91 -12.13 3.74
CA ALA A 29 -7.56 -12.34 5.04
C ALA A 29 -6.65 -11.84 6.14
N TYR A 30 -7.22 -11.15 7.12
CA TYR A 30 -6.48 -10.59 8.25
C TYR A 30 -7.41 -10.35 9.43
N THR A 31 -6.82 -10.28 10.63
CA THR A 31 -7.54 -9.80 11.82
C THR A 31 -7.31 -8.30 11.97
N GLU A 32 -8.25 -7.62 12.61
CA GLU A 32 -8.14 -6.19 12.86
C GLU A 32 -7.67 -5.96 14.30
N SER A 33 -6.64 -5.12 14.45
CA SER A 33 -6.14 -4.70 15.75
C SER A 33 -6.57 -3.25 16.02
N GLN A 34 -6.85 -2.95 17.29
CA GLN A 34 -7.13 -1.59 17.73
C GLN A 34 -5.85 -0.80 18.03
N ASP A 35 -4.70 -1.47 18.00
CA ASP A 35 -3.42 -0.81 18.26
C ASP A 35 -2.95 -0.07 17.04
N ALA A 36 -2.43 1.16 17.24
CA ALA A 36 -1.82 1.94 16.17
C ALA A 36 -0.59 1.21 15.64
N PRO A 37 -0.25 1.39 14.36
CA PRO A 37 0.99 0.83 13.84
C PRO A 37 2.20 1.50 14.48
N ASP A 38 3.25 0.71 14.71
CA ASP A 38 4.53 1.22 15.17
C ASP A 38 5.33 1.64 13.94
N ILE A 39 5.36 2.92 13.64
CA ILE A 39 6.04 3.46 12.47
C ILE A 39 7.01 4.56 12.89
N TYR A 40 8.08 4.71 12.11
CA TYR A 40 9.08 5.75 12.35
C TYR A 40 9.47 6.42 11.02
N PRO A 41 9.39 7.75 10.91
CA PRO A 41 8.77 8.66 11.89
C PRO A 41 7.28 8.41 12.06
N ASP A 42 6.73 8.86 13.18
CA ASP A 42 5.31 8.67 13.45
C ASP A 42 4.49 9.78 12.77
N TYR A 43 3.87 9.41 11.65
CA TYR A 43 3.03 10.32 10.88
C TYR A 43 1.53 10.09 11.12
N THR A 44 1.17 9.38 12.19
CA THR A 44 -0.25 9.12 12.46
C THR A 44 -1.00 10.41 12.75
N ASP A 45 -2.04 10.64 11.96
CA ASP A 45 -2.98 11.76 12.09
C ASP A 45 -2.34 13.16 11.97
N VAL A 46 -1.19 13.27 11.29
CA VAL A 46 -0.56 14.57 11.02
C VAL A 46 -1.30 15.29 9.89
N THR A 47 -1.07 16.60 9.79
CA THR A 47 -1.54 17.41 8.66
C THR A 47 -0.33 17.89 7.87
N VAL A 48 -0.39 17.71 6.56
CA VAL A 48 0.69 18.10 5.66
C VAL A 48 0.18 19.08 4.60
N PRO A 49 1.02 19.98 4.11
CA PRO A 49 0.66 20.81 2.95
C PRO A 49 0.67 19.97 1.68
N PRO A 50 -0.13 20.34 0.65
CA PRO A 50 -0.24 19.52 -0.56
C PRO A 50 1.00 19.54 -1.45
N ASN A 51 1.98 20.39 -1.18
CA ASN A 51 3.23 20.49 -1.93
C ASN A 51 4.45 19.99 -1.15
N ILE A 52 4.24 19.21 -0.08
CA ILE A 52 5.35 18.65 0.69
C ILE A 52 6.04 17.51 -0.06
N ALA A 53 7.33 17.33 0.19
CA ALA A 53 8.09 16.20 -0.33
C ALA A 53 7.53 14.87 0.21
N PRO A 54 7.77 13.73 -0.47
CA PRO A 54 7.25 12.45 -0.03
C PRO A 54 7.61 12.13 1.42
N LEU A 55 6.61 11.73 2.19
CA LEU A 55 6.82 11.17 3.51
C LEU A 55 7.25 9.72 3.36
N ARG A 56 8.24 9.34 4.13
CA ARG A 56 8.79 7.99 4.11
C ARG A 56 8.80 7.49 5.54
N PHE A 57 8.27 6.29 5.75
CA PHE A 57 8.33 5.70 7.08
C PHE A 57 8.65 4.22 7.00
N ILE A 58 9.20 3.69 8.08
CA ILE A 58 9.47 2.27 8.24
C ILE A 58 8.50 1.71 9.29
N VAL A 59 8.04 0.49 9.07
CA VAL A 59 7.26 -0.21 10.10
C VAL A 59 8.27 -0.76 11.11
N ASP A 60 8.25 -0.20 12.31
CA ASP A 60 9.25 -0.48 13.36
C ASP A 60 8.82 -1.64 14.27
N GLU A 61 8.04 -2.53 13.75
CA GLU A 61 7.62 -3.76 14.41
C GLU A 61 8.30 -4.94 13.71
N LYS A 62 8.86 -5.86 14.48
CA LYS A 62 9.40 -7.09 13.91
C LYS A 62 8.26 -7.99 13.47
N ALA A 63 8.29 -8.40 12.21
CA ALA A 63 7.30 -9.29 11.65
C ALA A 63 7.95 -10.14 10.56
N ASP A 64 7.23 -11.17 10.11
CA ASP A 64 7.72 -12.04 9.04
C ASP A 64 7.53 -11.41 7.66
N ALA A 65 6.49 -10.58 7.53
CA ALA A 65 6.21 -9.86 6.30
C ALA A 65 5.40 -8.59 6.61
N TYR A 66 5.37 -7.68 5.64
CA TYR A 66 4.75 -6.38 5.78
C TYR A 66 3.91 -6.07 4.54
N ALA A 67 2.89 -5.25 4.71
CA ALA A 67 2.16 -4.64 3.61
C ALA A 67 1.57 -3.31 4.07
N ALA A 68 1.38 -2.40 3.15
CA ALA A 68 0.73 -1.13 3.42
C ALA A 68 -0.11 -0.70 2.23
N ARG A 69 -1.18 0.02 2.52
CA ARG A 69 -2.06 0.58 1.51
C ARG A 69 -2.38 2.02 1.88
N ILE A 70 -2.26 2.90 0.90
CA ILE A 70 -2.68 4.29 1.02
C ILE A 70 -3.84 4.50 0.07
N LYS A 71 -5.02 4.83 0.62
CA LYS A 71 -6.22 5.12 -0.15
C LYS A 71 -6.39 6.63 -0.27
N TYR A 72 -6.76 7.07 -1.44
CA TYR A 72 -6.99 8.48 -1.74
C TYR A 72 -8.17 8.57 -2.72
N PRO A 73 -8.76 9.75 -2.93
CA PRO A 73 -9.98 9.86 -3.75
C PRO A 73 -9.86 9.33 -5.18
N GLY A 74 -8.66 9.33 -5.75
CA GLY A 74 -8.43 8.83 -7.11
C GLY A 74 -8.07 7.36 -7.20
N GLY A 75 -7.88 6.65 -6.06
CA GLY A 75 -7.49 5.25 -6.09
C GLY A 75 -6.75 4.79 -4.84
N GLU A 76 -5.84 3.87 -5.03
CA GLU A 76 -5.01 3.36 -3.92
C GLU A 76 -3.61 3.02 -4.41
N TRP A 77 -2.65 3.12 -3.51
CA TRP A 77 -1.26 2.71 -3.72
C TRP A 77 -0.91 1.66 -2.67
N THR A 78 -0.25 0.58 -3.08
CA THR A 78 0.10 -0.52 -2.18
C THR A 78 1.58 -0.86 -2.27
N THR A 79 2.11 -1.40 -1.17
CA THR A 79 3.47 -1.93 -1.12
C THR A 79 3.51 -3.13 -0.18
N ASP A 80 4.43 -4.07 -0.43
CA ASP A 80 4.72 -5.18 0.47
C ASP A 80 6.10 -5.04 1.11
N GLU A 81 6.66 -3.84 1.07
CA GLU A 81 7.95 -3.53 1.69
C GLU A 81 7.75 -3.00 3.10
N ARG A 82 8.73 -3.29 3.96
CA ARG A 82 8.76 -2.75 5.33
C ARG A 82 8.88 -1.23 5.32
N GLU A 83 9.64 -0.68 4.38
CA GLU A 83 9.78 0.76 4.19
C GLU A 83 8.74 1.25 3.21
N VAL A 84 7.89 2.17 3.66
CA VAL A 84 6.80 2.71 2.85
C VAL A 84 7.29 4.00 2.18
N THR A 85 7.54 3.91 0.87
CA THR A 85 8.23 4.97 0.12
C THR A 85 7.61 5.18 -1.25
N PRO A 86 6.46 5.89 -1.34
CA PRO A 86 5.91 6.25 -2.65
C PRO A 86 6.91 7.08 -3.43
N SER A 87 6.93 6.94 -4.76
CA SER A 87 7.74 7.81 -5.60
C SER A 87 7.23 9.26 -5.55
N VAL A 88 8.05 10.20 -6.00
CA VAL A 88 7.66 11.62 -6.04
C VAL A 88 6.38 11.80 -6.86
N SER A 89 6.27 11.17 -8.01
CA SER A 89 5.11 11.34 -8.88
C SER A 89 3.86 10.69 -8.26
N GLN A 90 3.98 9.50 -7.68
CA GLN A 90 2.87 8.85 -6.98
C GLN A 90 2.38 9.70 -5.81
N TRP A 91 3.32 10.22 -5.02
CA TRP A 91 3.01 11.05 -3.87
C TRP A 91 2.30 12.35 -4.28
N ARG A 92 2.78 13.00 -5.33
CA ARG A 92 2.13 14.21 -5.86
C ARG A 92 0.70 13.96 -6.30
N ASP A 93 0.47 12.84 -6.99
CA ASP A 93 -0.88 12.49 -7.44
C ASP A 93 -1.82 12.24 -6.26
N MET A 94 -1.34 11.54 -5.23
CA MET A 94 -2.11 11.30 -4.02
C MET A 94 -2.47 12.61 -3.31
N LEU A 95 -1.48 13.49 -3.12
CA LEU A 95 -1.71 14.78 -2.45
C LEU A 95 -2.67 15.67 -3.24
N ALA A 96 -2.53 15.71 -4.55
CA ALA A 96 -3.41 16.51 -5.40
C ALA A 96 -4.87 16.07 -5.28
N SER A 97 -5.12 14.77 -5.28
CA SER A 97 -6.48 14.23 -5.16
C SER A 97 -7.06 14.37 -3.75
N ALA A 98 -6.21 14.41 -2.73
CA ALA A 98 -6.62 14.47 -1.32
C ALA A 98 -6.60 15.89 -0.75
N LYS A 99 -6.30 16.90 -1.55
CA LYS A 99 -6.21 18.30 -1.12
C LYS A 99 -7.49 18.73 -0.39
N GLY A 100 -7.34 19.24 0.81
CA GLY A 100 -8.45 19.61 1.67
C GLY A 100 -9.12 18.42 2.39
N GLY A 101 -8.64 17.22 2.16
CA GLY A 101 -9.15 15.99 2.79
C GLY A 101 -8.04 15.21 3.46
N ALA A 102 -7.99 13.90 3.20
CA ALA A 102 -7.00 13.03 3.86
C ALA A 102 -6.64 11.83 2.99
N LEU A 103 -5.46 11.29 3.25
CA LEU A 103 -5.04 9.96 2.82
C LEU A 103 -5.39 8.98 3.94
N ASP A 104 -5.93 7.82 3.59
CA ASP A 104 -6.21 6.75 4.55
C ASP A 104 -5.11 5.70 4.45
N VAL A 105 -4.41 5.45 5.55
CA VAL A 105 -3.25 4.56 5.57
C VAL A 105 -3.57 3.32 6.40
N GLU A 106 -3.31 2.15 5.79
CA GLU A 106 -3.45 0.85 6.45
C GLU A 106 -2.08 0.16 6.47
N VAL A 107 -1.68 -0.34 7.64
CA VAL A 107 -0.43 -1.09 7.82
C VAL A 107 -0.78 -2.49 8.29
N PHE A 108 -0.21 -3.48 7.60
CA PHE A 108 -0.41 -4.90 7.86
C PHE A 108 0.91 -5.55 8.24
N VAL A 109 0.88 -6.43 9.22
CA VAL A 109 2.05 -7.23 9.63
C VAL A 109 1.66 -8.70 9.68
N GLU A 110 2.60 -9.57 9.31
CA GLU A 110 2.40 -11.02 9.36
C GLU A 110 3.29 -11.63 10.43
N HIS A 111 2.67 -12.44 11.30
CA HIS A 111 3.37 -13.24 12.29
C HIS A 111 2.87 -14.68 12.18
N ASP A 112 3.77 -15.64 11.98
CA ASP A 112 3.45 -17.07 11.90
C ASP A 112 2.33 -17.39 10.89
N GLY A 113 2.37 -16.73 9.74
CA GLY A 113 1.37 -16.93 8.68
C GLY A 113 0.05 -16.22 8.90
N GLN A 114 -0.08 -15.44 9.97
CA GLN A 114 -1.30 -14.71 10.31
C GLN A 114 -1.09 -13.23 10.08
N TRP A 115 -1.95 -12.62 9.24
CA TRP A 115 -1.90 -11.20 8.98
C TRP A 115 -2.78 -10.43 9.98
N THR A 116 -2.28 -9.28 10.42
CA THR A 116 -3.01 -8.36 11.28
C THR A 116 -2.95 -6.97 10.66
N ARG A 117 -4.10 -6.32 10.51
CA ARG A 117 -4.14 -4.91 10.14
C ARG A 117 -4.12 -4.09 11.43
N ARG A 118 -3.13 -3.22 11.56
CA ARG A 118 -3.07 -2.26 12.65
C ARG A 118 -4.17 -1.21 12.49
N ARG A 119 -4.48 -0.47 13.54
CA ARG A 119 -5.52 0.57 13.46
C ARG A 119 -5.18 1.54 12.31
N PRO A 120 -6.07 1.71 11.32
CA PRO A 120 -5.83 2.65 10.25
C PRO A 120 -5.69 4.09 10.77
N PHE A 121 -4.92 4.90 10.05
CA PHE A 121 -4.75 6.30 10.40
C PHE A 121 -4.88 7.18 9.17
N LYS A 122 -4.99 8.48 9.40
CA LYS A 122 -5.11 9.47 8.33
C LYS A 122 -3.88 10.35 8.29
N ILE A 123 -3.51 10.78 7.07
CA ILE A 123 -2.61 11.90 6.85
C ILE A 123 -3.49 12.98 6.22
N HIS A 124 -3.75 14.03 6.98
CA HIS A 124 -4.60 15.13 6.51
C HIS A 124 -3.81 16.02 5.56
N VAL A 125 -4.46 16.43 4.47
CA VAL A 125 -3.83 17.27 3.44
C VAL A 125 -4.52 18.64 3.47
N ALA A 126 -3.75 19.67 3.78
CA ALA A 126 -4.26 21.03 3.81
C ALA A 126 -4.67 21.50 2.41
N GLU A 127 -5.48 22.54 2.33
CA GLU A 127 -5.86 23.14 1.05
C GLU A 127 -4.76 24.05 0.50
N GLU A 128 -3.97 24.65 1.38
CA GLU A 128 -2.98 25.66 1.01
C GLU A 128 -1.57 25.10 0.95
N ASP A 129 -0.85 25.47 -0.09
CA ASP A 129 0.56 25.14 -0.23
C ASP A 129 1.40 25.93 0.78
N ILE A 130 2.56 25.38 1.16
CA ILE A 130 3.57 26.14 1.91
C ILE A 130 4.38 26.98 0.93
N ASP A 131 4.77 28.13 1.42
CA ASP A 131 5.60 29.09 0.66
C ASP A 131 7.06 28.64 0.55
#